data_e6798dc0e82c01e95620f62cac775e92
#
_entry.id   e6798dc0e82c01e95620f62cac775e92
#
_cell.length_a   1.000
_cell.length_b   1.000
_cell.length_c   1.000
_cell.angle_alpha   90.00
_cell.angle_beta   90.00
_cell.angle_gamma   90.00
#
_symmetry.space_group_name_H-M   'P 1'
#
loop_
_entity.id
_entity.type
_entity.pdbx_description
1 polymer ?
#
loop_
_entity_poly.entity_id
_entity_poly.type
_entity_poly.pdbx_seq_one_letter_code
_entity_poly.pdbx_strand_id
1 'polypeptide(L)'
;MCIRDSSFLVQDQQGQRFEAILKSFDRNSLLFTPQKPVAIPPASSLRIEILQALPKQKALDFILQKTTELGVSRLDVFCGMHSPKTFRASEKQHHLKRWQRIVSEASKQCGRQFAPEIHFHPDISAALETLPECPNSWVLVPEEADAVSWKKISSSGDDIIKHHRVLIGPEGGFHQDEIKLSLRSGMHPVYLGPRILRSETAAMSAVSILQFLWGDL
;
A
#
# COMPACT_ATOMS: atom_id res chain seq x y z
N MET A 1 6.99 17.38 -22.97
CA MET A 1 7.49 17.39 -24.36
C MET A 1 8.95 16.97 -24.32
N CYS A 2 9.26 15.75 -24.79
CA CYS A 2 10.66 15.28 -24.83
C CYS A 2 11.36 15.93 -26.04
N ILE A 3 12.42 16.65 -25.77
CA ILE A 3 13.25 17.28 -26.81
C ILE A 3 14.44 16.34 -27.09
N ARG A 4 14.80 16.16 -28.34
CA ARG A 4 16.02 15.43 -28.76
C ARG A 4 17.19 15.92 -27.91
N ASP A 5 18.07 15.00 -27.49
CA ASP A 5 19.21 15.26 -26.61
C ASP A 5 18.92 15.72 -25.18
N SER A 6 17.62 15.67 -24.72
CA SER A 6 17.32 15.85 -23.33
C SER A 6 17.73 14.63 -22.50
N SER A 7 18.28 14.87 -21.32
CA SER A 7 18.56 13.82 -20.33
C SER A 7 17.31 13.49 -19.53
N PHE A 8 17.14 12.20 -19.20
CA PHE A 8 16.06 11.70 -18.36
C PHE A 8 16.50 10.44 -17.64
N LEU A 9 15.75 10.07 -16.61
CA LEU A 9 16.03 8.85 -15.85
C LEU A 9 15.25 7.68 -16.44
N VAL A 10 15.95 6.56 -16.64
CA VAL A 10 15.36 5.26 -16.99
C VAL A 10 15.64 4.26 -15.89
N GLN A 11 14.71 3.36 -15.68
CA GLN A 11 14.86 2.24 -14.76
C GLN A 11 14.57 0.95 -15.50
N ASP A 12 15.45 -0.03 -15.37
CA ASP A 12 15.27 -1.35 -15.96
C ASP A 12 14.35 -2.25 -15.11
N GLN A 13 14.12 -3.47 -15.58
CA GLN A 13 13.30 -4.45 -14.87
C GLN A 13 13.95 -4.98 -13.59
N GLN A 14 15.25 -4.81 -13.43
CA GLN A 14 16.02 -5.18 -12.25
C GLN A 14 16.08 -4.04 -11.22
N GLY A 15 15.41 -2.92 -11.51
CA GLY A 15 15.35 -1.75 -10.64
C GLY A 15 16.59 -0.86 -10.71
N GLN A 16 17.53 -1.11 -11.62
CA GLN A 16 18.71 -0.26 -11.80
C GLN A 16 18.33 1.02 -12.56
N ARG A 17 18.88 2.16 -12.13
CA ARG A 17 18.64 3.46 -12.76
C ARG A 17 19.83 3.97 -13.50
N PHE A 18 19.54 4.63 -14.62
CA PHE A 18 20.52 5.26 -15.46
C PHE A 18 20.05 6.64 -15.89
N GLU A 19 20.95 7.59 -15.94
CA GLU A 19 20.74 8.79 -16.74
C GLU A 19 20.84 8.37 -18.23
N ALA A 20 19.91 8.82 -19.04
CA ALA A 20 19.85 8.45 -20.45
C ALA A 20 19.59 9.68 -21.31
N ILE A 21 20.15 9.67 -22.54
CA ILE A 21 19.92 10.71 -23.54
C ILE A 21 19.00 10.18 -24.62
N LEU A 22 17.93 10.92 -24.89
CA LEU A 22 16.95 10.60 -25.92
C LEU A 22 17.60 10.80 -27.32
N LYS A 23 17.63 9.74 -28.13
CA LYS A 23 18.11 9.79 -29.52
C LYS A 23 16.96 9.99 -30.51
N SER A 24 15.92 9.21 -30.38
CA SER A 24 14.72 9.33 -31.20
C SER A 24 13.53 8.76 -30.53
N PHE A 25 12.34 9.10 -30.98
CA PHE A 25 11.09 8.54 -30.53
C PHE A 25 10.09 8.42 -31.67
N ASP A 26 9.23 7.44 -31.59
CA ASP A 26 8.05 7.29 -32.43
C ASP A 26 6.81 7.07 -31.53
N ARG A 27 5.66 6.68 -32.14
CA ARG A 27 4.41 6.48 -31.40
C ARG A 27 4.47 5.38 -30.35
N ASN A 28 5.34 4.39 -30.52
CA ASN A 28 5.35 3.16 -29.71
C ASN A 28 6.72 2.87 -29.09
N SER A 29 7.76 3.60 -29.44
CA SER A 29 9.12 3.32 -28.98
C SER A 29 9.92 4.58 -28.68
N LEU A 30 10.85 4.43 -27.74
CA LEU A 30 11.86 5.42 -27.41
C LEU A 30 13.24 4.76 -27.60
N LEU A 31 14.10 5.40 -28.39
CA LEU A 31 15.50 5.03 -28.48
C LEU A 31 16.34 6.00 -27.67
N PHE A 32 17.10 5.47 -26.73
CA PHE A 32 17.96 6.27 -25.87
C PHE A 32 19.31 5.59 -25.63
N THR A 33 20.27 6.37 -25.22
CA THR A 33 21.59 5.87 -24.83
C THR A 33 21.76 6.04 -23.33
N PRO A 34 21.88 4.93 -22.56
CA PRO A 34 22.20 5.01 -21.13
C PRO A 34 23.62 5.61 -21.00
N GLN A 35 23.78 6.49 -20.01
CA GLN A 35 25.04 7.17 -19.72
C GLN A 35 25.68 6.55 -18.47
N LYS A 36 25.32 7.04 -17.30
CA LYS A 36 25.88 6.62 -16.02
C LYS A 36 24.80 6.05 -15.12
N PRO A 37 25.14 5.05 -14.29
CA PRO A 37 24.21 4.59 -13.26
C PRO A 37 23.95 5.70 -12.26
N VAL A 38 22.71 5.75 -11.76
CA VAL A 38 22.26 6.70 -10.74
C VAL A 38 21.96 5.93 -9.47
N ALA A 39 22.51 6.39 -8.35
CA ALA A 39 22.25 5.78 -7.06
C ALA A 39 20.74 5.86 -6.72
N ILE A 40 20.21 4.75 -6.22
CA ILE A 40 18.83 4.67 -5.75
C ILE A 40 18.90 4.79 -4.24
N PRO A 41 18.09 5.67 -3.62
CA PRO A 41 17.99 5.70 -2.17
C PRO A 41 17.65 4.31 -1.62
N PRO A 42 18.23 3.89 -0.50
CA PRO A 42 17.85 2.62 0.12
C PRO A 42 16.36 2.62 0.43
N ALA A 43 15.72 1.46 0.28
CA ALA A 43 14.34 1.30 0.72
C ALA A 43 14.24 1.49 2.25
N SER A 44 13.10 1.99 2.72
CA SER A 44 12.82 2.05 4.15
C SER A 44 13.09 0.69 4.81
N SER A 45 13.71 0.70 5.97
CA SER A 45 13.88 -0.53 6.77
C SER A 45 12.55 -1.03 7.36
N LEU A 46 11.51 -0.19 7.33
CA LEU A 46 10.18 -0.51 7.81
C LEU A 46 9.37 -1.19 6.71
N ARG A 47 8.90 -2.39 6.97
CA ARG A 47 7.96 -3.12 6.12
C ARG A 47 6.52 -2.82 6.56
N ILE A 48 5.75 -2.19 5.69
CA ILE A 48 4.33 -1.92 5.92
C ILE A 48 3.49 -2.71 4.92
N GLU A 49 2.52 -3.45 5.42
CA GLU A 49 1.53 -4.19 4.66
C GLU A 49 0.13 -3.63 4.95
N ILE A 50 -0.68 -3.48 3.91
CA ILE A 50 -2.08 -3.08 4.05
C ILE A 50 -2.97 -4.23 3.63
N LEU A 51 -3.90 -4.60 4.50
CA LEU A 51 -5.04 -5.46 4.21
C LEU A 51 -6.27 -4.57 4.08
N GLN A 52 -6.70 -4.30 2.86
CA GLN A 52 -7.75 -3.34 2.52
C GLN A 52 -9.05 -4.04 2.15
N ALA A 53 -10.11 -3.85 2.94
CA ALA A 53 -11.44 -4.21 2.47
C ALA A 53 -11.80 -3.35 1.25
N LEU A 54 -12.28 -3.98 0.19
CA LEU A 54 -12.55 -3.34 -1.11
C LEU A 54 -13.50 -2.14 -0.95
N PRO A 55 -13.05 -0.91 -1.16
CA PRO A 55 -13.89 0.28 -1.16
C PRO A 55 -14.41 0.56 -2.58
N LYS A 56 -15.09 1.68 -2.79
CA LYS A 56 -15.43 2.15 -4.14
C LYS A 56 -14.16 2.31 -5.00
N GLN A 57 -14.29 2.04 -6.30
CA GLN A 57 -13.17 1.98 -7.23
C GLN A 57 -12.23 3.21 -7.17
N LYS A 58 -12.78 4.43 -7.16
CA LYS A 58 -11.98 5.67 -7.10
C LYS A 58 -11.18 5.78 -5.79
N ALA A 59 -11.77 5.36 -4.68
CA ALA A 59 -11.09 5.34 -3.38
C ALA A 59 -9.96 4.31 -3.38
N LEU A 60 -10.17 3.11 -3.93
CA LEU A 60 -9.12 2.10 -4.04
C LEU A 60 -7.96 2.58 -4.91
N ASP A 61 -8.23 3.16 -6.07
CA ASP A 61 -7.18 3.68 -6.95
C ASP A 61 -6.29 4.70 -6.22
N PHE A 62 -6.93 5.58 -5.45
CA PHE A 62 -6.23 6.59 -4.65
C PHE A 62 -5.42 5.96 -3.51
N ILE A 63 -5.98 4.96 -2.81
CA ILE A 63 -5.26 4.19 -1.79
C ILE A 63 -4.02 3.53 -2.41
N LEU A 64 -4.18 2.79 -3.49
CA LEU A 64 -3.09 2.09 -4.17
C LEU A 64 -1.96 3.05 -4.56
N GLN A 65 -2.32 4.19 -5.16
CA GLN A 65 -1.36 5.20 -5.55
C GLN A 65 -0.62 5.78 -4.34
N LYS A 66 -1.36 6.33 -3.37
CA LYS A 66 -0.76 7.10 -2.27
C LYS A 66 -0.03 6.24 -1.25
N THR A 67 -0.51 5.05 -0.97
CA THR A 67 0.20 4.13 -0.08
C THR A 67 1.47 3.58 -0.73
N THR A 68 1.48 3.44 -2.07
CA THR A 68 2.72 3.15 -2.81
C THR A 68 3.73 4.28 -2.65
N GLU A 69 3.33 5.52 -2.84
CA GLU A 69 4.19 6.70 -2.66
C GLU A 69 4.73 6.78 -1.22
N LEU A 70 3.93 6.40 -0.22
CA LEU A 70 4.28 6.37 1.20
C LEU A 70 5.07 5.13 1.65
N GLY A 71 5.49 4.26 0.74
CA GLY A 71 6.45 3.19 1.08
C GLY A 71 5.83 1.84 1.45
N VAL A 72 4.52 1.61 1.28
CA VAL A 72 3.91 0.29 1.50
C VAL A 72 4.55 -0.77 0.64
N SER A 73 4.88 -1.93 1.23
CA SER A 73 5.56 -3.04 0.55
C SER A 73 4.59 -4.10 -0.01
N ARG A 74 3.39 -4.20 0.57
CA ARG A 74 2.38 -5.18 0.18
C ARG A 74 0.97 -4.64 0.38
N LEU A 75 0.09 -4.95 -0.57
CA LEU A 75 -1.31 -4.57 -0.61
C LEU A 75 -2.16 -5.81 -0.86
N ASP A 76 -2.92 -6.23 0.13
CA ASP A 76 -3.89 -7.31 0.04
C ASP A 76 -5.29 -6.70 0.04
N VAL A 77 -6.03 -6.87 -1.05
CA VAL A 77 -7.40 -6.37 -1.20
C VAL A 77 -8.36 -7.54 -1.06
N PHE A 78 -9.42 -7.38 -0.27
CA PHE A 78 -10.43 -8.42 -0.10
C PHE A 78 -11.85 -7.85 -0.16
N CYS A 79 -12.83 -8.70 -0.48
CA CYS A 79 -14.25 -8.33 -0.42
C CYS A 79 -14.74 -8.42 1.02
N GLY A 80 -14.93 -7.28 1.67
CA GLY A 80 -15.58 -7.19 2.98
C GLY A 80 -17.11 -7.27 2.87
N MET A 81 -17.78 -7.55 3.98
CA MET A 81 -19.24 -7.68 4.03
C MET A 81 -19.97 -6.40 3.62
N HIS A 82 -19.38 -5.24 3.90
CA HIS A 82 -19.90 -3.93 3.48
C HIS A 82 -19.21 -3.37 2.23
N SER A 83 -18.40 -4.18 1.55
CA SER A 83 -17.80 -3.79 0.27
C SER A 83 -18.84 -3.65 -0.84
N PRO A 84 -18.61 -2.78 -1.84
CA PRO A 84 -19.50 -2.68 -3.00
C PRO A 84 -19.66 -4.02 -3.73
N LYS A 85 -20.90 -4.44 -3.99
CA LYS A 85 -21.22 -5.71 -4.68
C LYS A 85 -20.90 -5.72 -6.19
N THR A 86 -20.21 -4.70 -6.68
CA THR A 86 -19.87 -4.54 -8.10
C THR A 86 -18.69 -5.37 -8.56
N PHE A 87 -17.96 -5.99 -7.64
CA PHE A 87 -16.81 -6.82 -7.96
C PHE A 87 -17.25 -8.26 -8.29
N ARG A 88 -16.98 -8.69 -9.50
CA ARG A 88 -17.24 -10.07 -9.95
C ARG A 88 -15.96 -10.88 -9.94
N ALA A 89 -16.01 -12.09 -9.41
CA ALA A 89 -14.85 -12.99 -9.36
C ALA A 89 -14.25 -13.26 -10.76
N SER A 90 -15.09 -13.29 -11.81
CA SER A 90 -14.66 -13.44 -13.21
C SER A 90 -13.79 -12.26 -13.71
N GLU A 91 -13.87 -11.11 -13.08
CA GLU A 91 -13.13 -9.90 -13.45
C GLU A 91 -11.85 -9.72 -12.63
N LYS A 92 -11.57 -10.64 -11.70
CA LYS A 92 -10.40 -10.61 -10.80
C LYS A 92 -9.09 -10.29 -11.52
N GLN A 93 -8.82 -11.00 -12.62
CA GLN A 93 -7.57 -10.80 -13.37
C GLN A 93 -7.47 -9.43 -14.03
N HIS A 94 -8.59 -8.91 -14.53
CA HIS A 94 -8.65 -7.56 -15.10
C HIS A 94 -8.35 -6.49 -14.04
N HIS A 95 -8.97 -6.61 -12.86
CA HIS A 95 -8.73 -5.70 -11.74
C HIS A 95 -7.28 -5.77 -11.25
N LEU A 96 -6.71 -6.96 -11.06
CA LEU A 96 -5.33 -7.12 -10.65
C LEU A 96 -4.34 -6.48 -11.63
N LYS A 97 -4.50 -6.69 -12.94
CA LYS A 97 -3.68 -6.04 -13.97
C LYS A 97 -3.76 -4.51 -13.87
N ARG A 98 -4.97 -3.98 -13.67
CA ARG A 98 -5.17 -2.53 -13.52
C ARG A 98 -4.50 -2.00 -12.25
N TRP A 99 -4.64 -2.67 -11.11
CA TRP A 99 -4.03 -2.28 -9.84
C TRP A 99 -2.51 -2.37 -9.91
N GLN A 100 -1.95 -3.44 -10.50
CA GLN A 100 -0.51 -3.56 -10.77
C GLN A 100 0.03 -2.39 -11.60
N ARG A 101 -0.74 -1.93 -12.59
CA ARG A 101 -0.36 -0.76 -13.37
C ARG A 101 -0.34 0.49 -12.51
N ILE A 102 -1.34 0.73 -11.67
CA ILE A 102 -1.40 1.90 -10.78
C ILE A 102 -0.18 1.94 -9.85
N VAL A 103 0.11 0.84 -9.14
CA VAL A 103 1.25 0.79 -8.21
C VAL A 103 2.59 0.88 -8.94
N SER A 104 2.70 0.33 -10.14
CA SER A 104 3.90 0.45 -10.97
C SER A 104 4.15 1.89 -11.44
N GLU A 105 3.11 2.59 -11.89
CA GLU A 105 3.20 4.00 -12.29
C GLU A 105 3.52 4.90 -11.08
N ALA A 106 2.89 4.68 -9.93
CA ALA A 106 3.19 5.39 -8.69
C ALA A 106 4.65 5.17 -8.25
N SER A 107 5.14 3.92 -8.29
CA SER A 107 6.52 3.60 -7.93
C SER A 107 7.54 4.29 -8.82
N LYS A 108 7.30 4.35 -10.12
CA LYS A 108 8.17 5.10 -11.05
C LYS A 108 8.19 6.59 -10.74
N GLN A 109 7.02 7.17 -10.45
CA GLN A 109 6.88 8.58 -10.17
C GLN A 109 7.58 8.99 -8.87
N CYS A 110 7.39 8.24 -7.78
CA CYS A 110 8.00 8.54 -6.48
C CYS A 110 9.44 8.03 -6.35
N GLY A 111 9.94 7.35 -7.36
CA GLY A 111 11.33 6.90 -7.39
C GLY A 111 11.62 5.63 -6.58
N ARG A 112 10.64 4.78 -6.29
CA ARG A 112 10.87 3.47 -5.67
C ARG A 112 11.57 2.51 -6.63
N GLN A 113 12.41 1.65 -6.06
CA GLN A 113 13.08 0.62 -6.84
C GLN A 113 12.10 -0.45 -7.34
N PHE A 114 11.20 -0.90 -6.45
CA PHE A 114 10.19 -1.90 -6.75
C PHE A 114 8.79 -1.43 -6.36
N ALA A 115 7.80 -1.84 -7.15
CA ALA A 115 6.40 -1.65 -6.80
C ALA A 115 6.02 -2.60 -5.65
N PRO A 116 5.04 -2.23 -4.81
CA PRO A 116 4.50 -3.13 -3.81
C PRO A 116 3.85 -4.36 -4.47
N GLU A 117 3.92 -5.49 -3.77
CA GLU A 117 3.13 -6.66 -4.14
C GLU A 117 1.65 -6.35 -3.99
N ILE A 118 0.80 -6.85 -4.91
CA ILE A 118 -0.64 -6.67 -4.82
C ILE A 118 -1.37 -8.00 -5.01
N HIS A 119 -2.26 -8.31 -4.08
CA HIS A 119 -3.04 -9.54 -4.04
C HIS A 119 -4.52 -9.23 -3.88
N PHE A 120 -5.35 -10.18 -4.29
CA PHE A 120 -6.79 -10.13 -4.09
C PHE A 120 -7.31 -11.43 -3.48
N HIS A 121 -8.15 -11.29 -2.46
CA HIS A 121 -8.79 -12.37 -1.74
C HIS A 121 -10.31 -12.25 -1.81
N PRO A 122 -11.05 -13.40 -1.86
CA PRO A 122 -12.52 -13.38 -1.95
C PRO A 122 -13.18 -12.76 -0.71
N ASP A 123 -12.58 -12.95 0.45
CA ASP A 123 -13.05 -12.46 1.76
C ASP A 123 -11.90 -12.32 2.75
N ILE A 124 -12.19 -11.86 3.95
CA ILE A 124 -11.20 -11.65 5.02
C ILE A 124 -10.60 -12.98 5.51
N SER A 125 -11.37 -14.08 5.55
CA SER A 125 -10.88 -15.37 6.01
C SER A 125 -9.78 -15.88 5.11
N ALA A 126 -10.05 -15.92 3.79
CA ALA A 126 -9.07 -16.30 2.79
C ALA A 126 -7.82 -15.40 2.79
N ALA A 127 -7.99 -14.11 3.09
CA ALA A 127 -6.85 -13.22 3.24
C ALA A 127 -6.00 -13.61 4.45
N LEU A 128 -6.60 -13.74 5.64
CA LEU A 128 -5.89 -14.05 6.88
C LEU A 128 -5.17 -15.41 6.84
N GLU A 129 -5.73 -16.41 6.15
CA GLU A 129 -5.13 -17.73 5.98
C GLU A 129 -3.86 -17.70 5.11
N THR A 130 -3.76 -16.78 4.18
CA THR A 130 -2.65 -16.72 3.21
C THR A 130 -1.57 -15.70 3.56
N LEU A 131 -1.84 -14.81 4.52
CA LEU A 131 -0.89 -13.78 4.94
C LEU A 131 0.26 -14.39 5.75
N PRO A 132 1.51 -13.99 5.50
CA PRO A 132 2.64 -14.38 6.33
C PRO A 132 2.47 -13.84 7.76
N GLU A 133 3.15 -14.44 8.72
CA GLU A 133 3.19 -13.91 10.08
C GLU A 133 3.68 -12.46 10.09
N CYS A 134 3.02 -11.63 10.90
CA CYS A 134 3.38 -10.25 11.12
C CYS A 134 3.23 -9.93 12.61
N PRO A 135 4.32 -9.61 13.30
CA PRO A 135 4.29 -9.42 14.76
C PRO A 135 3.43 -8.23 15.19
N ASN A 136 3.30 -7.20 14.34
CA ASN A 136 2.47 -6.03 14.62
C ASN A 136 1.34 -5.93 13.60
N SER A 137 0.25 -6.60 13.90
CA SER A 137 -0.96 -6.58 13.08
C SER A 137 -2.05 -5.77 13.77
N TRP A 138 -2.56 -4.76 13.07
CA TRP A 138 -3.49 -3.78 13.57
C TRP A 138 -4.81 -3.82 12.79
N VAL A 139 -5.94 -3.67 13.48
CA VAL A 139 -7.23 -3.40 12.83
C VAL A 139 -7.68 -1.99 13.18
N LEU A 140 -7.89 -1.16 12.15
CA LEU A 140 -8.41 0.19 12.33
C LEU A 140 -9.90 0.14 12.64
N VAL A 141 -10.25 0.60 13.83
CA VAL A 141 -11.63 0.71 14.31
C VAL A 141 -11.90 2.16 14.74
N PRO A 142 -13.17 2.59 14.86
CA PRO A 142 -13.51 3.80 15.59
C PRO A 142 -12.98 3.77 17.02
N GLU A 143 -12.94 4.91 17.69
CA GLU A 143 -12.56 4.97 19.11
C GLU A 143 -13.56 4.17 19.96
N GLU A 144 -13.16 3.00 20.41
CA GLU A 144 -13.93 2.08 21.26
C GLU A 144 -13.11 1.74 22.52
N ALA A 145 -13.79 1.18 23.55
CA ALA A 145 -13.19 0.96 24.87
C ALA A 145 -11.89 0.12 24.85
N ASP A 146 -11.79 -0.84 23.92
CA ASP A 146 -10.65 -1.77 23.86
C ASP A 146 -9.59 -1.35 22.79
N ALA A 147 -9.84 -0.27 22.06
CA ALA A 147 -8.91 0.20 21.02
C ALA A 147 -7.82 1.10 21.64
N VAL A 148 -6.59 0.91 21.19
CA VAL A 148 -5.43 1.67 21.65
C VAL A 148 -5.05 2.72 20.62
N SER A 149 -4.72 3.92 21.09
CA SER A 149 -4.14 4.94 20.20
C SER A 149 -2.69 4.62 19.87
N TRP A 150 -2.27 4.74 18.63
CA TRP A 150 -0.85 4.61 18.26
C TRP A 150 0.08 5.56 19.02
N LYS A 151 -0.43 6.69 19.47
CA LYS A 151 0.33 7.60 20.35
C LYS A 151 0.78 6.94 21.66
N LYS A 152 0.00 6.00 22.20
CA LYS A 152 0.37 5.22 23.39
C LYS A 152 1.38 4.12 23.04
N ILE A 153 1.25 3.49 21.88
CA ILE A 153 2.15 2.43 21.44
C ILE A 153 3.57 2.99 21.19
N SER A 154 3.68 4.17 20.58
CA SER A 154 4.97 4.80 20.30
C SER A 154 5.76 5.19 21.56
N SER A 155 5.10 5.32 22.71
CA SER A 155 5.73 5.70 23.99
C SER A 155 6.25 4.52 24.81
N SER A 156 5.98 3.28 24.42
CA SER A 156 6.34 2.10 25.21
C SER A 156 7.79 1.61 25.07
N GLY A 157 8.57 2.22 24.18
CA GLY A 157 10.04 2.00 24.13
C GLY A 157 10.51 0.61 23.71
N ASP A 158 9.60 -0.23 23.20
CA ASP A 158 9.92 -1.56 22.75
C ASP A 158 10.75 -1.55 21.47
N ASP A 159 11.62 -2.55 21.32
CA ASP A 159 12.48 -2.74 20.15
C ASP A 159 11.75 -2.48 18.85
N ILE A 160 12.38 -1.69 17.98
CA ILE A 160 11.82 -1.25 16.69
C ILE A 160 11.44 -2.48 15.87
N ILE A 161 10.18 -2.87 15.96
CA ILE A 161 9.65 -3.96 15.15
C ILE A 161 9.40 -3.38 13.75
N LYS A 162 10.22 -3.81 12.80
CA LYS A 162 10.27 -3.28 11.44
C LYS A 162 9.20 -3.84 10.50
N HIS A 163 8.19 -4.53 11.00
CA HIS A 163 7.14 -5.13 10.19
C HIS A 163 5.77 -4.89 10.81
N HIS A 164 4.94 -4.14 10.11
CA HIS A 164 3.57 -3.78 10.51
C HIS A 164 2.57 -4.14 9.42
N ARG A 165 1.41 -4.61 9.85
CA ARG A 165 0.25 -4.83 8.99
C ARG A 165 -0.94 -4.05 9.52
N VAL A 166 -1.70 -3.41 8.62
CA VAL A 166 -2.88 -2.62 8.97
C VAL A 166 -4.08 -3.10 8.17
N LEU A 167 -5.11 -3.57 8.86
CA LEU A 167 -6.41 -3.90 8.29
C LEU A 167 -7.31 -2.66 8.29
N ILE A 168 -7.84 -2.32 7.12
CA ILE A 168 -8.61 -1.09 6.86
C ILE A 168 -9.95 -1.44 6.25
N GLY A 169 -11.04 -0.90 6.81
CA GLY A 169 -12.41 -1.12 6.36
C GLY A 169 -12.77 -0.36 5.08
N PRO A 170 -13.88 -0.75 4.42
CA PRO A 170 -14.50 0.02 3.35
C PRO A 170 -15.25 1.23 3.95
N GLU A 171 -15.91 2.03 3.11
CA GLU A 171 -16.67 3.21 3.55
C GLU A 171 -17.83 2.86 4.52
N GLY A 172 -18.37 1.64 4.42
CA GLY A 172 -19.41 1.14 5.34
C GLY A 172 -18.89 0.56 6.65
N GLY A 173 -17.56 0.60 6.88
CA GLY A 173 -16.92 -0.02 8.05
C GLY A 173 -16.89 -1.54 7.97
N PHE A 174 -16.39 -2.17 9.02
CA PHE A 174 -16.40 -3.63 9.17
C PHE A 174 -17.70 -4.14 9.76
N HIS A 175 -18.09 -5.34 9.35
CA HIS A 175 -19.07 -6.11 10.09
C HIS A 175 -18.45 -6.62 11.41
N GLN A 176 -19.25 -6.80 12.46
CA GLN A 176 -18.74 -7.27 13.76
C GLN A 176 -18.01 -8.62 13.68
N ASP A 177 -18.44 -9.52 12.79
CA ASP A 177 -17.79 -10.81 12.63
C ASP A 177 -16.42 -10.70 11.97
N GLU A 178 -16.22 -9.71 11.08
CA GLU A 178 -14.90 -9.41 10.50
C GLU A 178 -13.92 -8.90 11.55
N ILE A 179 -14.40 -8.03 12.45
CA ILE A 179 -13.60 -7.55 13.59
C ILE A 179 -13.25 -8.72 14.52
N LYS A 180 -14.23 -9.53 14.92
CA LYS A 180 -13.98 -10.71 15.79
C LYS A 180 -12.98 -11.67 15.16
N LEU A 181 -13.08 -11.91 13.85
CA LEU A 181 -12.15 -12.78 13.14
C LEU A 181 -10.74 -12.20 13.14
N SER A 182 -10.57 -10.91 12.86
CA SER A 182 -9.26 -10.25 12.87
C SER A 182 -8.61 -10.29 14.27
N LEU A 183 -9.38 -10.05 15.33
CA LEU A 183 -8.88 -10.14 16.71
C LEU A 183 -8.45 -11.57 17.07
N ARG A 184 -9.23 -12.59 16.68
CA ARG A 184 -8.86 -14.01 16.86
C ARG A 184 -7.61 -14.41 16.09
N SER A 185 -7.32 -13.72 15.00
CA SER A 185 -6.09 -13.91 14.21
C SER A 185 -4.89 -13.14 14.77
N GLY A 186 -5.01 -12.57 15.98
CA GLY A 186 -3.91 -11.88 16.66
C GLY A 186 -3.75 -10.40 16.27
N MET A 187 -4.70 -9.81 15.56
CA MET A 187 -4.68 -8.36 15.30
C MET A 187 -5.12 -7.57 16.54
N HIS A 188 -4.51 -6.41 16.73
CA HIS A 188 -4.85 -5.50 17.81
C HIS A 188 -5.70 -4.34 17.32
N PRO A 189 -6.79 -3.97 18.02
CA PRO A 189 -7.64 -2.85 17.64
C PRO A 189 -6.91 -1.53 17.92
N VAL A 190 -6.92 -0.64 16.91
CA VAL A 190 -6.26 0.67 17.01
C VAL A 190 -7.12 1.74 16.36
N TYR A 191 -7.08 2.94 16.89
CA TYR A 191 -7.80 4.09 16.33
C TYR A 191 -6.89 5.28 16.05
N LEU A 192 -7.32 6.12 15.10
CA LEU A 192 -6.57 7.28 14.57
C LEU A 192 -7.05 8.63 15.15
N GLY A 193 -7.78 8.61 16.26
CA GLY A 193 -8.38 9.77 16.89
C GLY A 193 -9.89 9.79 16.81
N PRO A 194 -10.56 10.85 17.35
CA PRO A 194 -12.00 10.85 17.61
C PRO A 194 -12.88 11.02 16.36
N ARG A 195 -12.28 11.25 15.19
CA ARG A 195 -13.03 11.46 13.96
C ARG A 195 -13.13 10.18 13.15
N ILE A 196 -14.33 9.94 12.58
CA ILE A 196 -14.51 8.88 11.58
C ILE A 196 -13.83 9.35 10.27
N LEU A 197 -12.81 8.61 9.85
CA LEU A 197 -12.07 8.88 8.62
C LEU A 197 -12.66 8.08 7.46
N ARG A 198 -12.59 8.62 6.25
CA ARG A 198 -12.84 7.83 5.05
C ARG A 198 -11.75 6.77 4.88
N SER A 199 -12.07 5.67 4.20
CA SER A 199 -11.14 4.55 4.00
C SER A 199 -9.78 5.00 3.43
N GLU A 200 -9.79 5.86 2.41
CA GLU A 200 -8.56 6.41 1.83
C GLU A 200 -7.79 7.30 2.80
N THR A 201 -8.48 8.11 3.60
CA THR A 201 -7.84 8.95 4.62
C THR A 201 -7.24 8.09 5.72
N ALA A 202 -7.95 7.05 6.16
CA ALA A 202 -7.47 6.11 7.18
C ALA A 202 -6.20 5.40 6.71
N ALA A 203 -6.18 4.92 5.46
CA ALA A 203 -5.03 4.23 4.88
C ALA A 203 -3.78 5.12 4.85
N MET A 204 -3.92 6.34 4.31
CA MET A 204 -2.80 7.28 4.24
C MET A 204 -2.30 7.69 5.62
N SER A 205 -3.23 8.03 6.54
CA SER A 205 -2.87 8.43 7.90
C SER A 205 -2.13 7.31 8.64
N ALA A 206 -2.62 6.07 8.52
CA ALA A 206 -1.99 4.91 9.13
C ALA A 206 -0.55 4.73 8.65
N VAL A 207 -0.35 4.73 7.33
CA VAL A 207 0.98 4.55 6.74
C VAL A 207 1.91 5.70 7.12
N SER A 208 1.43 6.95 7.04
CA SER A 208 2.25 8.13 7.41
C SER A 208 2.68 8.10 8.86
N ILE A 209 1.79 7.70 9.78
CA ILE A 209 2.13 7.57 11.20
C ILE A 209 3.19 6.49 11.41
N LEU A 210 3.03 5.32 10.78
CA LEU A 210 4.00 4.24 10.89
C LEU A 210 5.37 4.64 10.33
N GLN A 211 5.41 5.31 9.18
CA GLN A 211 6.64 5.82 8.59
C GLN A 211 7.31 6.89 9.47
N PHE A 212 6.52 7.80 10.01
CA PHE A 212 7.04 8.84 10.93
C PHE A 212 7.60 8.26 12.23
N LEU A 213 6.95 7.23 12.79
CA LEU A 213 7.37 6.65 14.07
C LEU A 213 8.58 5.71 13.93
N TRP A 214 8.65 4.93 12.85
CA TRP A 214 9.59 3.82 12.73
C TRP A 214 10.25 3.67 11.35
N GLY A 215 9.92 4.53 10.40
CA GLY A 215 10.41 4.49 9.01
C GLY A 215 11.32 5.66 8.65
N ASP A 216 11.06 6.25 7.50
CA ASP A 216 11.91 7.23 6.82
C ASP A 216 11.20 8.57 6.48
N LEU A 217 10.02 8.83 7.08
CA LEU A 217 9.33 10.12 7.00
C LEU A 217 9.72 11.03 8.17
#